data_03a86785f35146d3bab2c46e07a9a5f8
#
_entry.id   03a86785f35146d3bab2c46e07a9a5f8
#
_cell.length_a   1.000
_cell.length_b   1.000
_cell.length_c   1.000
_cell.angle_alpha   90.00
_cell.angle_beta   90.00
_cell.angle_gamma   90.00
#
_symmetry.space_group_name_H-M   'P 1'
#
loop_
_entity.id
_entity.type
_entity.pdbx_description
1 polymer ?
#
loop_
_entity_poly.entity_id
_entity_poly.type
_entity_poly.pdbx_seq_one_letter_code
_entity_poly.pdbx_strand_id
1 'polypeptide(L)'
;VKINTHLPVGNEQLGLDCGAMTERSTQNLAQGFTSRSIHGGYHPDPHMGSINVPIYASTTFAQDGLAQLRGGFEYGRVANPTVRSLERTLAALEGAEYARVFSSGMAAADTLIRILVRPGDHVILGNDAYGGSYRLLNDFTEWGVEMSIVNTSDTAAVAAAVQENTKLIWLETPTNPALNITDIAAVAKIKGNAQVLVDNTFATPYLQNPLELGADHVLHSTTKYLGGHSDVLGGAVVTNDAHVDERLLYFQGNVGAVSSPFDAYLTARGIKTLSVRMDRHCANAQRVAEFLQARPEVKQVLYPGLKGHPGHELAAQQMRGFGGMMSVRFHSAEHAKQICL
;
A
#
# COMPACT_ATOMS: atom_id res chain seq x y z
N VAL A 1 40.93 7.10 0.84
CA VAL A 1 40.32 6.73 2.13
C VAL A 1 39.91 5.28 2.01
N LYS A 2 40.58 4.37 2.74
CA LYS A 2 40.23 2.93 2.77
C LYS A 2 39.03 2.76 3.69
N ILE A 3 37.91 2.36 3.15
CA ILE A 3 36.72 1.99 3.91
C ILE A 3 36.95 0.58 4.47
N ASN A 4 36.98 0.45 5.77
CA ASN A 4 37.15 -0.81 6.49
C ASN A 4 35.79 -1.53 6.54
N THR A 5 35.69 -2.71 5.88
CA THR A 5 34.44 -3.44 5.65
C THR A 5 34.06 -4.42 6.79
N HIS A 6 34.53 -4.20 8.00
CA HIS A 6 34.16 -5.02 9.16
C HIS A 6 33.57 -4.15 10.27
N LEU A 7 32.28 -3.87 10.18
CA LEU A 7 31.49 -3.45 11.34
C LEU A 7 30.77 -4.69 11.90
N PRO A 8 30.93 -4.99 13.19
CA PRO A 8 30.13 -6.01 13.83
C PRO A 8 28.68 -5.53 13.91
N VAL A 9 27.74 -6.32 13.40
CA VAL A 9 26.31 -6.11 13.58
C VAL A 9 25.97 -6.42 15.05
N GLY A 10 26.15 -5.43 15.90
CA GLY A 10 25.67 -5.46 17.28
C GLY A 10 24.39 -4.64 17.36
N ASN A 11 23.32 -5.25 17.82
CA ASN A 11 21.97 -4.69 17.98
C ASN A 11 21.86 -3.51 18.98
N GLU A 12 22.97 -2.95 19.48
CA GLU A 12 22.93 -1.98 20.58
C GLU A 12 23.17 -0.51 20.17
N GLN A 13 23.31 -0.17 18.89
CA GLN A 13 23.69 1.20 18.50
C GLN A 13 22.78 1.93 17.53
N LEU A 14 21.64 1.40 17.17
CA LEU A 14 20.57 2.21 16.63
C LEU A 14 19.64 2.56 17.79
N GLY A 15 19.98 3.58 18.54
CA GLY A 15 19.13 4.21 19.56
C GLY A 15 17.91 4.89 18.92
N LEU A 16 17.16 4.12 18.14
CA LEU A 16 15.82 4.47 17.76
C LEU A 16 14.94 4.17 18.97
N ASP A 17 14.47 5.21 19.64
CA ASP A 17 13.52 5.12 20.74
C ASP A 17 12.20 4.50 20.23
N CYS A 18 12.20 3.18 20.05
CA CYS A 18 11.01 2.39 19.69
C CYS A 18 9.90 2.49 20.74
N GLY A 19 10.25 2.74 22.00
CA GLY A 19 9.29 2.87 23.10
C GLY A 19 8.42 4.12 22.97
N ALA A 20 8.98 5.24 22.48
CA ALA A 20 8.21 6.46 22.27
C ALA A 20 7.29 6.41 21.05
N MET A 21 7.50 5.46 20.12
CA MET A 21 6.64 5.28 18.94
C MET A 21 5.35 4.52 19.25
N THR A 22 5.39 3.49 20.11
CA THR A 22 4.21 2.67 20.43
C THR A 22 3.16 3.42 21.27
N GLU A 23 3.56 4.19 22.25
CA GLU A 23 2.61 4.99 23.06
C GLU A 23 1.93 6.12 22.25
N ARG A 24 2.62 6.69 21.27
CA ARG A 24 2.09 7.80 20.45
C ARG A 24 1.25 7.32 19.26
N SER A 25 1.51 6.15 18.69
CA SER A 25 0.65 5.57 17.66
C SER A 25 -0.71 5.16 18.21
N THR A 26 -0.76 4.60 19.42
CA THR A 26 -2.02 4.23 20.10
C THR A 26 -2.87 5.45 20.48
N GLN A 27 -2.26 6.58 20.86
CA GLN A 27 -3.00 7.82 21.10
C GLN A 27 -3.66 8.38 19.82
N ASN A 28 -3.02 8.20 18.66
CA ASN A 28 -3.57 8.60 17.36
C ASN A 28 -4.72 7.70 16.88
N LEU A 29 -4.75 6.43 17.27
CA LEU A 29 -5.84 5.50 16.89
C LEU A 29 -7.19 5.87 17.55
N ALA A 30 -7.17 6.56 18.70
CA ALA A 30 -8.39 7.08 19.34
C ALA A 30 -9.05 8.23 18.57
N GLN A 31 -8.35 8.85 17.62
CA GLN A 31 -8.89 9.91 16.76
C GLN A 31 -9.58 9.32 15.54
N GLY A 32 -10.64 9.97 15.05
CA GLY A 32 -11.30 9.61 13.81
C GLY A 32 -10.35 9.71 12.60
N PHE A 33 -10.65 8.99 11.53
CA PHE A 33 -9.79 8.92 10.33
C PHE A 33 -9.38 10.29 9.79
N THR A 34 -10.33 11.23 9.66
CA THR A 34 -10.06 12.59 9.15
C THR A 34 -9.04 13.33 10.01
N SER A 35 -9.11 13.21 11.33
CA SER A 35 -8.12 13.80 12.24
C SER A 35 -6.75 13.12 12.07
N ARG A 36 -6.70 11.80 11.91
CA ARG A 36 -5.46 11.06 11.64
C ARG A 36 -4.83 11.44 10.30
N SER A 37 -5.65 11.68 9.27
CA SER A 37 -5.13 12.11 7.94
C SER A 37 -4.47 13.49 7.96
N ILE A 38 -4.81 14.32 8.95
CA ILE A 38 -4.24 15.67 9.12
C ILE A 38 -3.07 15.67 10.13
N HIS A 39 -3.20 14.89 11.21
CA HIS A 39 -2.30 14.95 12.37
C HIS A 39 -1.54 13.65 12.65
N GLY A 40 -1.95 12.52 12.03
CA GLY A 40 -1.36 11.21 12.30
C GLY A 40 0.11 11.14 11.88
N GLY A 41 0.96 10.69 12.80
CA GLY A 41 2.41 10.57 12.55
C GLY A 41 3.16 11.90 12.40
N TYR A 42 2.48 13.02 12.65
CA TYR A 42 2.97 14.36 12.41
C TYR A 42 3.25 15.11 13.70
N HIS A 43 4.38 15.82 13.74
CA HIS A 43 4.73 16.80 14.79
C HIS A 43 5.22 18.07 14.14
N PRO A 44 4.88 19.26 14.71
CA PRO A 44 5.47 20.52 14.26
C PRO A 44 7.00 20.45 14.27
N ASP A 45 7.63 21.13 13.30
CA ASP A 45 9.09 21.19 13.24
C ASP A 45 9.65 21.72 14.56
N PRO A 46 10.56 20.98 15.23
CA PRO A 46 11.10 21.39 16.54
C PRO A 46 11.96 22.66 16.48
N HIS A 47 12.46 23.03 15.30
CA HIS A 47 13.35 24.21 15.17
C HIS A 47 12.56 25.48 14.91
N MET A 48 11.62 25.47 13.97
CA MET A 48 10.88 26.65 13.52
C MET A 48 9.39 26.60 13.88
N GLY A 49 8.89 25.51 14.45
CA GLY A 49 7.47 25.34 14.77
C GLY A 49 6.56 25.24 13.55
N SER A 50 7.10 24.92 12.37
CA SER A 50 6.30 24.76 11.16
C SER A 50 5.23 23.70 11.33
N ILE A 51 3.98 24.06 11.03
CA ILE A 51 2.84 23.11 11.13
C ILE A 51 2.93 22.01 10.06
N ASN A 52 3.39 22.33 8.84
CA ASN A 52 3.70 21.34 7.83
C ASN A 52 5.15 20.88 7.96
N VAL A 53 5.42 19.61 7.68
CA VAL A 53 6.81 19.13 7.59
C VAL A 53 7.54 19.89 6.49
N PRO A 54 8.69 20.47 6.77
CA PRO A 54 9.55 21.07 5.75
C PRO A 54 10.00 20.04 4.71
N ILE A 55 10.26 20.48 3.49
CA ILE A 55 10.87 19.64 2.45
C ILE A 55 12.39 19.64 2.68
N TYR A 56 12.91 18.55 3.23
CA TYR A 56 14.33 18.38 3.45
C TYR A 56 15.01 17.83 2.19
N ALA A 57 15.39 18.69 1.27
CA ALA A 57 16.06 18.34 0.02
C ALA A 57 17.58 18.10 0.22
N SER A 58 17.98 17.56 1.37
CA SER A 58 19.36 17.27 1.70
C SER A 58 19.71 15.80 1.48
N THR A 59 20.89 15.55 0.89
CA THR A 59 21.44 14.22 0.75
C THR A 59 22.15 13.73 2.02
N THR A 60 22.82 14.63 2.74
CA THR A 60 23.65 14.30 3.92
C THR A 60 23.27 15.22 5.06
N PHE A 61 23.23 14.67 6.27
CA PHE A 61 22.91 15.40 7.49
C PHE A 61 24.14 15.49 8.39
N ALA A 62 24.35 16.67 9.01
CA ALA A 62 25.44 16.88 9.96
C ALA A 62 25.23 16.02 11.22
N GLN A 63 26.33 15.47 11.72
CA GLN A 63 26.38 14.73 12.98
C GLN A 63 26.91 15.62 14.11
N ASP A 64 26.46 15.39 15.33
CA ASP A 64 26.94 16.12 16.52
C ASP A 64 28.27 15.57 17.06
N GLY A 65 28.68 14.38 16.58
CA GLY A 65 29.92 13.68 16.91
C GLY A 65 30.02 12.38 16.12
N LEU A 66 31.06 11.58 16.35
CA LEU A 66 31.22 10.30 15.69
C LEU A 66 30.03 9.36 16.02
N ALA A 67 29.30 8.95 14.97
CA ALA A 67 28.06 8.16 15.07
C ALA A 67 26.94 8.79 15.92
N GLN A 68 26.99 10.10 16.18
CA GLN A 68 25.94 10.83 16.89
C GLN A 68 25.03 11.55 15.89
N LEU A 69 24.02 10.80 15.41
CA LEU A 69 23.10 11.28 14.37
C LEU A 69 22.13 12.32 14.93
N ARG A 70 22.09 13.51 14.34
CA ARG A 70 21.11 14.53 14.69
C ARG A 70 19.73 14.12 14.20
N GLY A 71 18.79 13.92 15.13
CA GLY A 71 17.44 13.46 14.82
C GLY A 71 17.35 12.05 14.19
N GLY A 72 18.45 11.26 14.23
CA GLY A 72 18.52 9.93 13.62
C GLY A 72 18.71 9.93 12.10
N PHE A 73 19.16 11.05 11.52
CA PHE A 73 19.39 11.20 10.07
C PHE A 73 20.87 11.32 9.76
N GLU A 74 21.33 10.58 8.76
CA GLU A 74 22.69 10.60 8.24
C GLU A 74 22.71 10.90 6.75
N TYR A 75 21.94 10.11 5.98
CA TYR A 75 21.93 10.16 4.53
C TYR A 75 20.52 9.96 3.98
N GLY A 76 20.11 10.83 3.06
CA GLY A 76 18.71 10.91 2.57
C GLY A 76 18.18 9.65 1.88
N ARG A 77 19.05 8.76 1.36
CA ARG A 77 18.64 7.48 0.81
C ARG A 77 18.25 6.47 1.90
N VAL A 78 18.86 6.56 3.09
CA VAL A 78 18.54 5.69 4.22
C VAL A 78 17.34 6.23 4.99
N ALA A 79 17.35 7.54 5.29
CA ALA A 79 16.24 8.20 5.98
C ALA A 79 16.19 9.70 5.64
N ASN A 80 14.99 10.24 5.47
CA ASN A 80 14.74 11.65 5.24
C ASN A 80 13.57 12.10 6.11
N PRO A 81 13.63 13.28 6.80
CA PRO A 81 12.57 13.71 7.71
C PRO A 81 11.20 13.85 7.05
N THR A 82 11.15 14.38 5.80
CA THR A 82 9.90 14.53 5.04
C THR A 82 9.29 13.17 4.69
N VAL A 83 10.11 12.24 4.21
CA VAL A 83 9.72 10.86 3.89
C VAL A 83 9.23 10.13 5.14
N ARG A 84 9.98 10.22 6.24
CA ARG A 84 9.62 9.61 7.52
C ARG A 84 8.27 10.10 8.06
N SER A 85 7.93 11.36 7.83
CA SER A 85 6.62 11.89 8.21
C SER A 85 5.48 11.23 7.43
N LEU A 86 5.64 11.04 6.12
CA LEU A 86 4.66 10.33 5.30
C LEU A 86 4.52 8.87 5.74
N GLU A 87 5.63 8.18 6.00
CA GLU A 87 5.63 6.79 6.52
C GLU A 87 4.80 6.68 7.79
N ARG A 88 5.02 7.55 8.77
CA ARG A 88 4.24 7.58 10.02
C ARG A 88 2.76 7.87 9.79
N THR A 89 2.43 8.77 8.86
CA THR A 89 1.04 9.07 8.50
C THR A 89 0.36 7.84 7.92
N LEU A 90 1.00 7.12 6.98
CA LEU A 90 0.44 5.92 6.36
C LEU A 90 0.26 4.79 7.38
N ALA A 91 1.24 4.56 8.26
CA ALA A 91 1.12 3.59 9.35
C ALA A 91 -0.09 3.93 10.25
N ALA A 92 -0.26 5.20 10.66
CA ALA A 92 -1.38 5.64 11.48
C ALA A 92 -2.74 5.47 10.77
N LEU A 93 -2.81 5.62 9.45
CA LEU A 93 -4.06 5.48 8.69
C LEU A 93 -4.47 4.01 8.49
N GLU A 94 -3.50 3.12 8.26
CA GLU A 94 -3.74 1.67 8.14
C GLU A 94 -3.85 0.98 9.52
N GLY A 95 -3.61 1.68 10.63
CA GLY A 95 -3.62 1.09 11.97
C GLY A 95 -2.43 0.17 12.21
N ALA A 96 -1.27 0.50 11.65
CA ALA A 96 -0.05 -0.29 11.67
C ALA A 96 1.07 0.36 12.49
N GLU A 97 2.07 -0.45 12.83
CA GLU A 97 3.29 0.02 13.48
C GLU A 97 4.29 0.61 12.48
N TYR A 98 4.38 0.05 11.27
CA TYR A 98 5.41 0.39 10.29
C TYR A 98 4.82 0.69 8.92
N ALA A 99 5.42 1.65 8.25
CA ALA A 99 5.25 1.89 6.83
C ALA A 99 6.56 2.36 6.20
N ARG A 100 6.82 1.96 4.94
CA ARG A 100 7.94 2.43 4.12
C ARG A 100 7.44 2.91 2.78
N VAL A 101 7.95 4.07 2.33
CA VAL A 101 7.56 4.65 1.04
C VAL A 101 8.67 4.55 0.00
N PHE A 102 8.25 4.33 -1.23
CA PHE A 102 9.09 4.01 -2.37
C PHE A 102 8.80 4.96 -3.54
N SER A 103 9.70 4.96 -4.53
CA SER A 103 9.56 5.77 -5.75
C SER A 103 8.36 5.40 -6.62
N SER A 104 7.77 4.22 -6.45
CA SER A 104 6.53 3.78 -7.12
C SER A 104 5.90 2.60 -6.40
N GLY A 105 4.62 2.31 -6.71
CA GLY A 105 3.95 1.09 -6.23
C GLY A 105 4.67 -0.18 -6.67
N MET A 106 5.22 -0.21 -7.88
CA MET A 106 5.98 -1.36 -8.39
C MET A 106 7.33 -1.52 -7.67
N ALA A 107 8.02 -0.43 -7.32
CA ALA A 107 9.24 -0.49 -6.51
C ALA A 107 8.96 -1.02 -5.09
N ALA A 108 7.83 -0.64 -4.51
CA ALA A 108 7.36 -1.16 -3.22
C ALA A 108 7.08 -2.67 -3.30
N ALA A 109 6.35 -3.10 -4.35
CA ALA A 109 6.02 -4.50 -4.61
C ALA A 109 7.29 -5.35 -4.84
N ASP A 110 8.18 -4.94 -5.74
CA ASP A 110 9.43 -5.65 -6.04
C ASP A 110 10.27 -5.83 -4.77
N THR A 111 10.40 -4.76 -3.97
CA THR A 111 11.17 -4.82 -2.72
C THR A 111 10.56 -5.82 -1.73
N LEU A 112 9.24 -5.80 -1.56
CA LEU A 112 8.57 -6.72 -0.63
C LEU A 112 8.70 -8.17 -1.10
N ILE A 113 8.51 -8.46 -2.40
CA ILE A 113 8.68 -9.82 -2.95
C ILE A 113 10.10 -10.31 -2.68
N ARG A 114 11.13 -9.50 -2.94
CA ARG A 114 12.54 -9.85 -2.67
C ARG A 114 12.81 -10.16 -1.20
N ILE A 115 12.01 -9.64 -0.28
CA ILE A 115 12.13 -9.94 1.15
C ILE A 115 11.47 -11.27 1.49
N LEU A 116 10.27 -11.51 0.96
CA LEU A 116 9.41 -12.62 1.37
C LEU A 116 9.65 -13.92 0.60
N VAL A 117 10.15 -13.83 -0.64
CA VAL A 117 10.17 -14.95 -1.60
C VAL A 117 11.60 -15.28 -2.03
N ARG A 118 11.90 -16.56 -2.20
CA ARG A 118 13.19 -17.10 -2.66
C ARG A 118 12.95 -18.06 -3.83
N PRO A 119 13.98 -18.38 -4.64
CA PRO A 119 13.91 -19.48 -5.61
C PRO A 119 13.42 -20.78 -4.96
N GLY A 120 12.43 -21.42 -5.58
CA GLY A 120 11.76 -22.63 -5.06
C GLY A 120 10.54 -22.33 -4.18
N ASP A 121 10.27 -21.07 -3.82
CA ASP A 121 9.04 -20.68 -3.15
C ASP A 121 7.89 -20.50 -4.15
N HIS A 122 6.66 -20.68 -3.66
CA HIS A 122 5.44 -20.52 -4.43
C HIS A 122 4.68 -19.26 -4.03
N VAL A 123 4.10 -18.56 -5.03
CA VAL A 123 3.27 -17.37 -4.88
C VAL A 123 1.91 -17.59 -5.53
N ILE A 124 0.84 -17.22 -4.84
CA ILE A 124 -0.51 -17.16 -5.40
C ILE A 124 -0.83 -15.70 -5.75
N LEU A 125 -1.23 -15.45 -7.00
CA LEU A 125 -1.67 -14.15 -7.50
C LEU A 125 -3.14 -14.21 -7.96
N GLY A 126 -3.91 -13.17 -7.69
CA GLY A 126 -5.27 -13.03 -8.23
C GLY A 126 -5.27 -12.96 -9.76
N ASN A 127 -6.21 -13.67 -10.41
CA ASN A 127 -6.35 -13.73 -11.87
C ASN A 127 -6.82 -12.40 -12.51
N ASP A 128 -7.23 -11.45 -11.69
CA ASP A 128 -7.72 -10.13 -12.08
C ASP A 128 -6.93 -9.04 -11.32
N ALA A 129 -5.66 -9.29 -11.03
CA ALA A 129 -4.75 -8.32 -10.44
C ALA A 129 -4.21 -7.35 -11.51
N TYR A 130 -3.71 -6.20 -11.06
CA TYR A 130 -3.05 -5.22 -11.92
C TYR A 130 -1.98 -5.88 -12.80
N GLY A 131 -2.02 -5.59 -14.10
CA GLY A 131 -1.11 -6.23 -15.06
C GLY A 131 0.38 -6.01 -14.77
N GLY A 132 0.74 -4.96 -14.01
CA GLY A 132 2.10 -4.74 -13.50
C GLY A 132 2.53 -5.81 -12.50
N SER A 133 1.63 -6.20 -11.60
CA SER A 133 1.87 -7.24 -10.59
C SER A 133 2.14 -8.59 -11.25
N TYR A 134 1.34 -8.92 -12.27
CA TYR A 134 1.55 -10.13 -13.07
C TYR A 134 2.93 -10.12 -13.77
N ARG A 135 3.26 -9.03 -14.48
CA ARG A 135 4.55 -8.93 -15.18
C ARG A 135 5.73 -9.04 -14.23
N LEU A 136 5.64 -8.37 -13.07
CA LEU A 136 6.68 -8.44 -12.05
C LEU A 136 6.88 -9.87 -11.54
N LEU A 137 5.81 -10.56 -11.15
CA LEU A 137 5.92 -11.93 -10.67
C LEU A 137 6.37 -12.91 -11.78
N ASN A 138 5.98 -12.66 -13.03
CA ASN A 138 6.47 -13.44 -14.16
C ASN A 138 7.99 -13.36 -14.30
N ASP A 139 8.60 -12.17 -14.08
CA ASP A 139 10.06 -12.03 -14.10
C ASP A 139 10.70 -12.85 -12.94
N PHE A 140 10.05 -12.94 -11.78
CA PHE A 140 10.54 -13.78 -10.68
C PHE A 140 10.46 -15.29 -10.99
N THR A 141 9.57 -15.72 -11.90
CA THR A 141 9.56 -17.14 -12.33
C THR A 141 10.83 -17.53 -13.07
N GLU A 142 11.47 -16.60 -13.78
CA GLU A 142 12.78 -16.84 -14.40
C GLU A 142 13.90 -17.07 -13.35
N TRP A 143 13.68 -16.62 -12.12
CA TRP A 143 14.59 -16.85 -10.99
C TRP A 143 14.20 -18.05 -10.13
N GLY A 144 13.25 -18.86 -10.60
CA GLY A 144 12.86 -20.11 -9.97
C GLY A 144 11.75 -19.97 -8.92
N VAL A 145 11.01 -18.87 -8.92
CA VAL A 145 9.79 -18.74 -8.11
C VAL A 145 8.64 -19.42 -8.84
N GLU A 146 7.84 -20.22 -8.13
CA GLU A 146 6.63 -20.83 -8.67
C GLU A 146 5.44 -19.88 -8.51
N MET A 147 4.54 -19.84 -9.52
CA MET A 147 3.38 -18.94 -9.48
C MET A 147 2.09 -19.67 -9.87
N SER A 148 1.05 -19.53 -9.06
CA SER A 148 -0.32 -19.91 -9.40
C SER A 148 -1.20 -18.67 -9.55
N ILE A 149 -1.99 -18.65 -10.64
CA ILE A 149 -2.97 -17.59 -10.90
C ILE A 149 -4.35 -18.15 -10.56
N VAL A 150 -5.03 -17.49 -9.61
CA VAL A 150 -6.26 -18.02 -8.99
C VAL A 150 -7.35 -16.95 -8.96
N ASN A 151 -8.60 -17.33 -9.14
CA ASN A 151 -9.72 -16.45 -8.81
C ASN A 151 -9.80 -16.26 -7.30
N THR A 152 -9.28 -15.15 -6.78
CA THR A 152 -9.22 -14.90 -5.34
C THR A 152 -10.57 -14.55 -4.70
N SER A 153 -11.60 -14.26 -5.49
CA SER A 153 -12.99 -14.15 -4.98
C SER A 153 -13.58 -15.51 -4.58
N ASP A 154 -12.95 -16.61 -4.98
CA ASP A 154 -13.29 -17.97 -4.57
C ASP A 154 -12.26 -18.46 -3.54
N THR A 155 -12.60 -18.37 -2.27
CA THR A 155 -11.74 -18.82 -1.16
C THR A 155 -11.39 -20.31 -1.26
N ALA A 156 -12.27 -21.15 -1.80
CA ALA A 156 -11.98 -22.57 -1.98
C ALA A 156 -10.92 -22.79 -3.06
N ALA A 157 -10.96 -22.03 -4.15
CA ALA A 157 -9.91 -22.04 -5.17
C ALA A 157 -8.56 -21.59 -4.62
N VAL A 158 -8.53 -20.55 -3.75
CA VAL A 158 -7.31 -20.13 -3.07
C VAL A 158 -6.79 -21.25 -2.16
N ALA A 159 -7.65 -21.85 -1.34
CA ALA A 159 -7.27 -22.96 -0.44
C ALA A 159 -6.67 -24.15 -1.21
N ALA A 160 -7.27 -24.51 -2.36
CA ALA A 160 -6.78 -25.60 -3.20
C ALA A 160 -5.42 -25.32 -3.87
N ALA A 161 -5.07 -24.04 -4.04
CA ALA A 161 -3.80 -23.60 -4.63
C ALA A 161 -2.66 -23.47 -3.60
N VAL A 162 -2.95 -23.46 -2.30
CA VAL A 162 -1.93 -23.39 -1.24
C VAL A 162 -1.11 -24.69 -1.24
N GLN A 163 0.21 -24.54 -1.33
CA GLN A 163 1.20 -25.62 -1.33
C GLN A 163 2.10 -25.50 -0.09
N GLU A 164 2.89 -26.53 0.19
CA GLU A 164 3.82 -26.53 1.32
C GLU A 164 4.86 -25.39 1.22
N ASN A 165 5.32 -25.09 0.00
CA ASN A 165 6.26 -24.03 -0.33
C ASN A 165 5.59 -22.67 -0.62
N THR A 166 4.27 -22.51 -0.43
CA THR A 166 3.62 -21.21 -0.60
C THR A 166 4.10 -20.23 0.46
N LYS A 167 4.66 -19.10 0.03
CA LYS A 167 5.16 -18.03 0.89
C LYS A 167 4.33 -16.76 0.82
N LEU A 168 3.67 -16.50 -0.30
CA LEU A 168 2.93 -15.27 -0.51
C LEU A 168 1.59 -15.57 -1.20
N ILE A 169 0.52 -14.98 -0.68
CA ILE A 169 -0.78 -14.86 -1.35
C ILE A 169 -1.00 -13.37 -1.59
N TRP A 170 -0.92 -12.95 -2.85
CA TRP A 170 -1.09 -11.56 -3.23
C TRP A 170 -2.51 -11.31 -3.72
N LEU A 171 -3.25 -10.56 -2.93
CA LEU A 171 -4.61 -10.13 -3.20
C LEU A 171 -4.64 -8.69 -3.70
N GLU A 172 -5.57 -8.38 -4.56
CA GLU A 172 -6.01 -7.03 -4.90
C GLU A 172 -7.53 -6.99 -4.75
N THR A 173 -8.05 -6.06 -3.94
CA THR A 173 -9.49 -5.99 -3.71
C THR A 173 -9.93 -4.58 -3.29
N PRO A 174 -10.83 -3.94 -4.08
CA PRO A 174 -11.39 -4.38 -5.37
C PRO A 174 -10.33 -4.52 -6.46
N THR A 175 -10.50 -5.50 -7.37
CA THR A 175 -9.52 -5.79 -8.45
C THR A 175 -9.57 -4.75 -9.58
N ASN A 176 -8.51 -4.73 -10.40
CA ASN A 176 -8.43 -3.95 -11.63
C ASN A 176 -8.21 -4.88 -12.85
N PRO A 177 -9.17 -4.99 -13.81
CA PRO A 177 -10.27 -4.03 -14.03
C PRO A 177 -11.67 -4.49 -13.59
N ALA A 178 -11.88 -5.74 -13.14
CA ALA A 178 -13.23 -6.28 -13.01
C ALA A 178 -13.92 -5.93 -11.67
N LEU A 179 -13.24 -5.26 -10.73
CA LEU A 179 -13.77 -4.85 -9.43
C LEU A 179 -14.26 -6.04 -8.58
N ASN A 180 -13.68 -7.22 -8.76
CA ASN A 180 -13.98 -8.37 -7.93
C ASN A 180 -13.57 -8.10 -6.47
N ILE A 181 -14.32 -8.69 -5.54
CA ILE A 181 -14.09 -8.55 -4.11
C ILE A 181 -13.59 -9.89 -3.56
N THR A 182 -12.48 -9.84 -2.83
CA THR A 182 -11.89 -10.99 -2.13
C THR A 182 -12.17 -10.85 -0.64
N ASP A 183 -12.62 -11.93 -0.01
CA ASP A 183 -12.75 -12.02 1.46
C ASP A 183 -11.36 -12.16 2.08
N ILE A 184 -10.80 -11.05 2.54
CA ILE A 184 -9.47 -10.99 3.15
C ILE A 184 -9.42 -11.88 4.40
N ALA A 185 -10.44 -11.80 5.25
CA ALA A 185 -10.47 -12.55 6.51
C ALA A 185 -10.59 -14.08 6.28
N ALA A 186 -11.33 -14.50 5.25
CA ALA A 186 -11.41 -15.92 4.88
C ALA A 186 -10.06 -16.41 4.33
N VAL A 187 -9.41 -15.66 3.45
CA VAL A 187 -8.08 -16.02 2.92
C VAL A 187 -7.04 -16.06 4.05
N ALA A 188 -7.05 -15.10 4.97
CA ALA A 188 -6.14 -15.10 6.11
C ALA A 188 -6.26 -16.35 6.99
N LYS A 189 -7.44 -16.95 7.08
CA LYS A 189 -7.67 -18.20 7.85
C LYS A 189 -7.11 -19.44 7.16
N ILE A 190 -7.01 -19.46 5.83
CA ILE A 190 -6.61 -20.64 5.05
C ILE A 190 -5.20 -20.54 4.48
N LYS A 191 -4.47 -19.48 4.77
CA LYS A 191 -3.15 -19.16 4.20
C LYS A 191 -2.05 -20.17 4.56
N GLY A 192 -2.26 -21.04 5.56
CA GLY A 192 -1.20 -21.90 6.09
C GLY A 192 -0.03 -21.08 6.64
N ASN A 193 1.20 -21.37 6.18
CA ASN A 193 2.41 -20.64 6.54
C ASN A 193 2.72 -19.45 5.60
N ALA A 194 1.87 -19.20 4.59
CA ALA A 194 2.04 -18.09 3.67
C ALA A 194 1.69 -16.76 4.34
N GLN A 195 2.27 -15.68 3.83
CA GLN A 195 1.89 -14.32 4.19
C GLN A 195 0.87 -13.78 3.18
N VAL A 196 -0.07 -12.97 3.65
CA VAL A 196 -1.09 -12.33 2.83
C VAL A 196 -0.71 -10.87 2.61
N LEU A 197 -0.48 -10.52 1.35
CA LEU A 197 -0.33 -9.15 0.87
C LEU A 197 -1.64 -8.69 0.24
N VAL A 198 -2.10 -7.51 0.62
CA VAL A 198 -3.27 -6.87 -0.01
C VAL A 198 -2.84 -5.58 -0.68
N ASP A 199 -2.99 -5.48 -1.99
CA ASP A 199 -2.97 -4.20 -2.68
C ASP A 199 -4.27 -3.46 -2.40
N ASN A 200 -4.18 -2.43 -1.54
CA ASN A 200 -5.28 -1.62 -1.06
C ASN A 200 -5.44 -0.29 -1.81
N THR A 201 -4.81 -0.19 -2.98
CA THR A 201 -4.73 1.07 -3.75
C THR A 201 -6.10 1.65 -4.10
N PHE A 202 -7.07 0.80 -4.52
CA PHE A 202 -8.39 1.27 -4.93
C PHE A 202 -9.31 1.58 -3.75
N ALA A 203 -9.23 0.81 -2.67
CA ALA A 203 -10.02 1.05 -1.47
C ALA A 203 -9.45 2.21 -0.64
N THR A 204 -8.14 2.34 -0.54
CA THR A 204 -7.43 3.25 0.38
C THR A 204 -7.66 2.89 1.86
N PRO A 205 -6.83 3.37 2.79
CA PRO A 205 -7.07 3.15 4.21
C PRO A 205 -8.35 3.82 4.73
N TYR A 206 -8.95 4.71 3.94
CA TYR A 206 -10.23 5.32 4.30
C TYR A 206 -11.40 4.34 4.21
N LEU A 207 -11.42 3.50 3.17
CA LEU A 207 -12.53 2.57 2.96
C LEU A 207 -12.25 1.16 3.50
N GLN A 208 -10.99 0.72 3.58
CA GLN A 208 -10.63 -0.64 3.97
C GLN A 208 -9.29 -0.65 4.71
N ASN A 209 -9.19 -1.43 5.80
CA ASN A 209 -7.96 -1.66 6.54
C ASN A 209 -7.64 -3.17 6.56
N PRO A 210 -6.84 -3.65 5.60
CA PRO A 210 -6.58 -5.09 5.44
C PRO A 210 -5.90 -5.76 6.62
N LEU A 211 -5.04 -5.06 7.37
CA LEU A 211 -4.38 -5.60 8.55
C LEU A 211 -5.39 -5.97 9.65
N GLU A 212 -6.46 -5.18 9.82
CA GLU A 212 -7.55 -5.47 10.76
C GLU A 212 -8.34 -6.74 10.36
N LEU A 213 -8.27 -7.12 9.07
CA LEU A 213 -8.90 -8.30 8.50
C LEU A 213 -7.98 -9.55 8.45
N GLY A 214 -6.75 -9.42 8.96
CA GLY A 214 -5.80 -10.51 9.07
C GLY A 214 -4.78 -10.62 7.93
N ALA A 215 -4.68 -9.63 7.07
CA ALA A 215 -3.54 -9.50 6.16
C ALA A 215 -2.25 -9.24 6.94
N ASP A 216 -1.12 -9.67 6.39
CA ASP A 216 0.21 -9.46 6.99
C ASP A 216 0.83 -8.15 6.48
N HIS A 217 0.55 -7.81 5.22
CA HIS A 217 1.11 -6.62 4.57
C HIS A 217 0.06 -5.92 3.71
N VAL A 218 0.21 -4.60 3.60
CA VAL A 218 -0.58 -3.76 2.70
C VAL A 218 0.34 -3.06 1.72
N LEU A 219 -0.03 -3.09 0.45
CA LEU A 219 0.63 -2.36 -0.63
C LEU A 219 -0.25 -1.20 -1.09
N HIS A 220 0.37 -0.08 -1.37
CA HIS A 220 -0.27 1.05 -2.03
C HIS A 220 0.56 1.58 -3.19
N SER A 221 -0.09 1.85 -4.31
CA SER A 221 0.38 2.88 -5.22
C SER A 221 -0.10 4.24 -4.68
N THR A 222 0.78 5.00 -4.04
CA THR A 222 0.43 6.33 -3.53
C THR A 222 0.16 7.33 -4.66
N THR A 223 0.53 6.99 -5.90
CA THR A 223 0.22 7.68 -7.15
C THR A 223 -1.27 7.94 -7.35
N LYS A 224 -2.15 7.07 -6.80
CA LYS A 224 -3.58 7.08 -7.04
C LYS A 224 -4.31 7.99 -6.04
N TYR A 225 -5.29 7.49 -5.32
CA TYR A 225 -6.12 8.29 -4.41
C TYR A 225 -5.34 8.93 -3.25
N LEU A 226 -4.23 8.32 -2.78
CA LEU A 226 -3.43 8.91 -1.71
C LEU A 226 -2.80 10.23 -2.13
N GLY A 227 -2.14 10.28 -3.28
CA GLY A 227 -1.69 11.54 -3.90
C GLY A 227 -2.86 12.39 -4.38
N GLY A 228 -3.74 11.80 -5.18
CA GLY A 228 -5.06 12.29 -5.52
C GLY A 228 -5.14 13.47 -6.49
N HIS A 229 -4.01 13.93 -7.06
CA HIS A 229 -3.94 15.13 -7.91
C HIS A 229 -3.20 14.90 -9.23
N SER A 230 -2.85 13.64 -9.56
CA SER A 230 -2.14 13.26 -10.80
C SER A 230 -0.79 13.97 -11.00
N ASP A 231 -0.12 14.33 -9.93
CA ASP A 231 1.12 15.14 -9.90
C ASP A 231 2.27 14.45 -9.14
N VAL A 232 2.09 13.20 -8.67
CA VAL A 232 3.07 12.44 -7.92
C VAL A 232 3.07 10.96 -8.29
N LEU A 233 4.25 10.36 -8.30
CA LEU A 233 4.47 8.92 -8.35
C LEU A 233 4.98 8.44 -6.99
N GLY A 234 4.50 7.29 -6.54
CA GLY A 234 5.01 6.69 -5.32
C GLY A 234 4.34 5.38 -4.97
N GLY A 235 4.91 4.70 -4.00
CA GLY A 235 4.39 3.47 -3.43
C GLY A 235 4.62 3.39 -1.93
N ALA A 236 3.92 2.48 -1.27
CA ALA A 236 4.15 2.20 0.13
C ALA A 236 3.89 0.74 0.46
N VAL A 237 4.65 0.20 1.40
CA VAL A 237 4.38 -1.05 2.11
C VAL A 237 4.08 -0.69 3.55
N VAL A 238 3.01 -1.27 4.09
CA VAL A 238 2.60 -1.10 5.50
C VAL A 238 2.51 -2.48 6.15
N THR A 239 3.03 -2.63 7.37
CA THR A 239 3.11 -3.91 8.07
C THR A 239 3.20 -3.73 9.59
N ASN A 240 2.88 -4.80 10.33
CA ASN A 240 3.18 -4.91 11.77
C ASN A 240 4.40 -5.82 12.04
N ASP A 241 5.04 -6.38 11.01
CA ASP A 241 6.21 -7.22 11.14
C ASP A 241 7.49 -6.39 11.19
N ALA A 242 8.10 -6.30 12.37
CA ALA A 242 9.34 -5.55 12.60
C ALA A 242 10.52 -6.06 11.75
N HIS A 243 10.58 -7.39 11.50
CA HIS A 243 11.65 -7.95 10.67
C HIS A 243 11.50 -7.52 9.21
N VAL A 244 10.25 -7.54 8.70
CA VAL A 244 9.97 -7.05 7.33
C VAL A 244 10.27 -5.55 7.23
N ASP A 245 9.91 -4.74 8.23
CA ASP A 245 10.23 -3.31 8.26
C ASP A 245 11.74 -3.04 8.22
N GLU A 246 12.53 -3.76 9.02
CA GLU A 246 13.99 -3.67 9.01
C GLU A 246 14.56 -4.03 7.63
N ARG A 247 14.04 -5.09 7.00
CA ARG A 247 14.46 -5.49 5.66
C ARG A 247 14.07 -4.49 4.57
N LEU A 248 12.87 -3.88 4.67
CA LEU A 248 12.45 -2.81 3.76
C LEU A 248 13.39 -1.61 3.85
N LEU A 249 13.74 -1.18 5.06
CA LEU A 249 14.71 -0.10 5.29
C LEU A 249 16.10 -0.45 4.72
N TYR A 250 16.55 -1.69 4.92
CA TYR A 250 17.81 -2.18 4.35
C TYR A 250 17.81 -2.07 2.82
N PHE A 251 16.75 -2.51 2.16
CA PHE A 251 16.63 -2.44 0.70
C PHE A 251 16.54 -0.99 0.20
N GLN A 252 15.80 -0.12 0.89
CA GLN A 252 15.80 1.32 0.57
C GLN A 252 17.21 1.88 0.57
N GLY A 253 17.98 1.61 1.62
CA GLY A 253 19.36 2.07 1.76
C GLY A 253 20.34 1.49 0.73
N ASN A 254 20.18 0.25 0.32
CA ASN A 254 21.15 -0.47 -0.52
C ASN A 254 20.79 -0.53 -2.00
N VAL A 255 19.50 -0.58 -2.34
CA VAL A 255 19.02 -0.61 -3.74
C VAL A 255 18.61 0.79 -4.23
N GLY A 256 18.07 1.62 -3.34
CA GLY A 256 17.80 3.01 -3.64
C GLY A 256 16.43 3.33 -4.23
N ALA A 257 15.47 2.41 -4.17
CA ALA A 257 14.09 2.62 -4.65
C ALA A 257 13.29 3.54 -3.69
N VAL A 258 13.85 4.67 -3.30
CA VAL A 258 13.31 5.59 -2.29
C VAL A 258 12.44 6.68 -2.89
N SER A 259 11.47 7.16 -2.13
CA SER A 259 10.68 8.35 -2.48
C SER A 259 11.51 9.62 -2.36
N SER A 260 11.32 10.57 -3.28
CA SER A 260 11.88 11.91 -3.09
C SER A 260 11.15 12.66 -1.96
N PRO A 261 11.80 13.59 -1.25
CA PRO A 261 11.14 14.39 -0.23
C PRO A 261 10.03 15.27 -0.80
N PHE A 262 10.13 15.70 -2.06
CA PHE A 262 9.09 16.47 -2.72
C PHE A 262 7.84 15.64 -3.00
N ASP A 263 8.01 14.42 -3.53
CA ASP A 263 6.89 13.51 -3.77
C ASP A 263 6.23 13.07 -2.45
N ALA A 264 7.03 12.85 -1.41
CA ALA A 264 6.53 12.55 -0.08
C ALA A 264 5.68 13.71 0.49
N TYR A 265 6.13 14.94 0.31
CA TYR A 265 5.39 16.14 0.71
C TYR A 265 4.06 16.27 -0.06
N LEU A 266 4.06 16.09 -1.39
CA LEU A 266 2.84 16.15 -2.20
C LEU A 266 1.84 15.06 -1.81
N THR A 267 2.33 13.83 -1.58
CA THR A 267 1.50 12.72 -1.11
C THR A 267 0.88 13.03 0.26
N ALA A 268 1.68 13.48 1.22
CA ALA A 268 1.20 13.86 2.55
C ALA A 268 0.16 15.00 2.48
N ARG A 269 0.35 15.97 1.57
CA ARG A 269 -0.63 17.02 1.31
C ARG A 269 -1.93 16.47 0.73
N GLY A 270 -1.84 15.54 -0.22
CA GLY A 270 -3.00 14.86 -0.83
C GLY A 270 -3.81 14.07 0.19
N ILE A 271 -3.15 13.36 1.11
CA ILE A 271 -3.78 12.56 2.16
C ILE A 271 -4.69 13.42 3.07
N LYS A 272 -4.35 14.67 3.33
CA LYS A 272 -5.15 15.56 4.20
C LYS A 272 -6.59 15.76 3.73
N THR A 273 -6.86 15.56 2.44
CA THR A 273 -8.20 15.66 1.84
C THR A 273 -8.76 14.30 1.42
N LEU A 274 -8.12 13.19 1.79
CA LEU A 274 -8.49 11.86 1.33
C LEU A 274 -9.95 11.52 1.68
N SER A 275 -10.38 11.75 2.93
CA SER A 275 -11.73 11.43 3.38
C SER A 275 -12.80 12.13 2.55
N VAL A 276 -12.71 13.46 2.40
CA VAL A 276 -13.70 14.24 1.64
C VAL A 276 -13.71 13.91 0.15
N ARG A 277 -12.53 13.54 -0.41
CA ARG A 277 -12.45 13.09 -1.79
C ARG A 277 -13.07 11.70 -1.97
N MET A 278 -12.78 10.76 -1.07
CA MET A 278 -13.33 9.42 -1.16
C MET A 278 -14.84 9.39 -0.94
N ASP A 279 -15.38 10.19 -0.02
CA ASP A 279 -16.84 10.35 0.14
C ASP A 279 -17.48 10.82 -1.17
N ARG A 280 -16.88 11.83 -1.79
CA ARG A 280 -17.40 12.35 -3.07
C ARG A 280 -17.22 11.36 -4.22
N HIS A 281 -16.10 10.64 -4.29
CA HIS A 281 -15.88 9.60 -5.29
C HIS A 281 -16.91 8.48 -5.17
N CYS A 282 -17.15 7.96 -3.95
CA CYS A 282 -18.16 6.93 -3.73
C CYS A 282 -19.56 7.41 -4.14
N ALA A 283 -19.97 8.61 -3.72
CA ALA A 283 -21.27 9.18 -4.07
C ALA A 283 -21.44 9.38 -5.58
N ASN A 284 -20.41 9.88 -6.24
CA ASN A 284 -20.44 10.09 -7.69
C ASN A 284 -20.46 8.75 -8.44
N ALA A 285 -19.61 7.78 -8.04
CA ALA A 285 -19.54 6.49 -8.68
C ALA A 285 -20.87 5.73 -8.57
N GLN A 286 -21.55 5.77 -7.43
CA GLN A 286 -22.87 5.17 -7.27
C GLN A 286 -23.87 5.73 -8.29
N ARG A 287 -23.97 7.06 -8.39
CA ARG A 287 -24.88 7.73 -9.32
C ARG A 287 -24.56 7.42 -10.78
N VAL A 288 -23.27 7.42 -11.14
CA VAL A 288 -22.83 7.11 -12.50
C VAL A 288 -23.09 5.63 -12.83
N ALA A 289 -22.84 4.70 -11.89
CA ALA A 289 -23.11 3.29 -12.08
C ALA A 289 -24.61 3.00 -12.29
N GLU A 290 -25.49 3.62 -11.49
CA GLU A 290 -26.96 3.52 -11.66
C GLU A 290 -27.43 4.09 -12.99
N PHE A 291 -26.87 5.25 -13.39
CA PHE A 291 -27.18 5.85 -14.69
C PHE A 291 -26.77 4.94 -15.85
N LEU A 292 -25.53 4.39 -15.80
CA LEU A 292 -25.02 3.52 -16.85
C LEU A 292 -25.77 2.18 -16.92
N GLN A 293 -26.15 1.61 -15.77
CA GLN A 293 -26.91 0.37 -15.71
C GLN A 293 -28.29 0.47 -16.42
N ALA A 294 -28.87 1.67 -16.45
CA ALA A 294 -30.15 1.93 -17.13
C ALA A 294 -30.00 2.16 -18.65
N ARG A 295 -28.78 2.19 -19.20
CA ARG A 295 -28.55 2.48 -20.62
C ARG A 295 -28.65 1.22 -21.47
N PRO A 296 -29.40 1.22 -22.58
CA PRO A 296 -29.56 0.06 -23.44
C PRO A 296 -28.26 -0.35 -24.16
N GLU A 297 -27.31 0.55 -24.32
CA GLU A 297 -26.00 0.28 -24.93
C GLU A 297 -25.07 -0.47 -23.99
N VAL A 298 -25.34 -0.43 -22.68
CA VAL A 298 -24.51 -1.03 -21.65
C VAL A 298 -24.96 -2.47 -21.39
N LYS A 299 -24.05 -3.42 -21.56
CA LYS A 299 -24.28 -4.83 -21.26
C LYS A 299 -24.19 -5.11 -19.75
N GLN A 300 -23.25 -4.50 -19.08
CA GLN A 300 -22.98 -4.73 -17.65
C GLN A 300 -22.16 -3.58 -17.07
N VAL A 301 -22.51 -3.17 -15.86
CA VAL A 301 -21.67 -2.30 -15.01
C VAL A 301 -21.09 -3.15 -13.87
N LEU A 302 -19.76 -3.17 -13.76
CA LEU A 302 -19.02 -3.81 -12.68
C LEU A 302 -18.70 -2.73 -11.64
N TYR A 303 -19.47 -2.68 -10.59
CA TYR A 303 -19.30 -1.74 -9.48
C TYR A 303 -19.83 -2.36 -8.17
N PRO A 304 -19.01 -2.50 -7.13
CA PRO A 304 -19.42 -3.19 -5.89
C PRO A 304 -20.62 -2.54 -5.18
N GLY A 305 -20.88 -1.26 -5.42
CA GLY A 305 -22.03 -0.54 -4.88
C GLY A 305 -23.39 -0.92 -5.49
N LEU A 306 -23.43 -1.63 -6.61
CA LEU A 306 -24.67 -2.14 -7.20
C LEU A 306 -25.07 -3.47 -6.54
N LYS A 307 -26.33 -3.59 -6.11
CA LYS A 307 -26.85 -4.83 -5.47
C LYS A 307 -26.70 -6.10 -6.33
N GLY A 308 -26.65 -5.94 -7.64
CA GLY A 308 -26.42 -7.06 -8.58
C GLY A 308 -24.95 -7.46 -8.74
N HIS A 309 -24.01 -6.77 -8.11
CA HIS A 309 -22.60 -7.17 -8.14
C HIS A 309 -22.35 -8.39 -7.24
N PRO A 310 -21.66 -9.45 -7.72
CA PRO A 310 -21.46 -10.68 -6.94
C PRO A 310 -20.82 -10.46 -5.57
N GLY A 311 -19.93 -9.47 -5.45
CA GLY A 311 -19.24 -9.12 -4.19
C GLY A 311 -19.90 -8.01 -3.39
N HIS A 312 -21.14 -7.59 -3.69
CA HIS A 312 -21.79 -6.44 -3.02
C HIS A 312 -21.88 -6.61 -1.50
N GLU A 313 -22.42 -7.72 -1.04
CA GLU A 313 -22.62 -7.97 0.39
C GLU A 313 -21.29 -8.06 1.14
N LEU A 314 -20.29 -8.71 0.54
CA LEU A 314 -18.95 -8.80 1.11
C LEU A 314 -18.29 -7.42 1.18
N ALA A 315 -18.38 -6.62 0.11
CA ALA A 315 -17.87 -5.27 0.10
C ALA A 315 -18.54 -4.39 1.16
N ALA A 316 -19.86 -4.52 1.34
CA ALA A 316 -20.60 -3.79 2.37
C ALA A 316 -20.18 -4.18 3.82
N GLN A 317 -19.70 -5.40 4.03
CA GLN A 317 -19.18 -5.88 5.32
C GLN A 317 -17.73 -5.46 5.55
N GLN A 318 -16.89 -5.56 4.51
CA GLN A 318 -15.44 -5.41 4.59
C GLN A 318 -14.98 -3.95 4.41
N MET A 319 -15.77 -3.14 3.69
CA MET A 319 -15.43 -1.76 3.31
C MET A 319 -16.43 -0.76 3.89
N ARG A 320 -15.98 0.47 4.15
CA ARG A 320 -16.82 1.59 4.60
C ARG A 320 -17.56 2.30 3.45
N GLY A 321 -17.31 1.88 2.20
CA GLY A 321 -17.90 2.38 0.97
C GLY A 321 -17.34 1.63 -0.22
N PHE A 322 -17.91 1.82 -1.39
CA PHE A 322 -17.66 0.96 -2.57
C PHE A 322 -16.61 1.51 -3.54
N GLY A 323 -15.94 2.62 -3.18
CA GLY A 323 -14.88 3.22 -3.99
C GLY A 323 -15.41 4.10 -5.14
N GLY A 324 -14.44 4.64 -5.88
CA GLY A 324 -14.71 5.54 -7.01
C GLY A 324 -14.47 4.92 -8.39
N MET A 325 -14.09 3.62 -8.45
CA MET A 325 -13.76 2.92 -9.69
C MET A 325 -14.91 2.01 -10.12
N MET A 326 -15.17 1.95 -11.42
CA MET A 326 -16.10 1.01 -12.04
C MET A 326 -15.58 0.58 -13.41
N SER A 327 -16.04 -0.56 -13.89
CA SER A 327 -15.83 -0.99 -15.25
C SER A 327 -17.17 -1.20 -15.95
N VAL A 328 -17.20 -0.95 -17.25
CA VAL A 328 -18.40 -1.06 -18.06
C VAL A 328 -18.14 -1.97 -19.25
N ARG A 329 -19.02 -2.95 -19.44
CA ARG A 329 -19.04 -3.79 -20.64
C ARG A 329 -20.16 -3.32 -21.55
N PHE A 330 -19.82 -3.10 -22.81
CA PHE A 330 -20.77 -2.75 -23.86
C PHE A 330 -21.14 -3.98 -24.68
N HIS A 331 -22.25 -3.93 -25.43
CA HIS A 331 -22.66 -5.01 -26.31
C HIS A 331 -21.74 -5.19 -27.53
N SER A 332 -21.02 -4.13 -27.93
CA SER A 332 -20.06 -4.18 -29.02
C SER A 332 -18.76 -3.43 -28.69
N ALA A 333 -17.66 -3.87 -29.30
CA ALA A 333 -16.35 -3.19 -29.20
C ALA A 333 -16.39 -1.79 -29.81
N GLU A 334 -17.23 -1.59 -30.85
CA GLU A 334 -17.36 -0.29 -31.52
C GLU A 334 -17.97 0.75 -30.58
N HIS A 335 -19.06 0.41 -29.84
CA HIS A 335 -19.61 1.29 -28.82
C HIS A 335 -18.59 1.62 -27.73
N ALA A 336 -17.81 0.64 -27.27
CA ALA A 336 -16.77 0.88 -26.28
C ALA A 336 -15.73 1.91 -26.80
N LYS A 337 -15.29 1.79 -28.02
CA LYS A 337 -14.33 2.72 -28.65
C LYS A 337 -14.90 4.13 -28.78
N GLN A 338 -16.15 4.27 -29.22
CA GLN A 338 -16.80 5.58 -29.38
C GLN A 338 -16.93 6.35 -28.07
N ILE A 339 -17.06 5.65 -26.94
CA ILE A 339 -17.19 6.29 -25.63
C ILE A 339 -15.82 6.67 -25.05
N CYS A 340 -14.74 5.98 -25.45
CA CYS A 340 -13.37 6.28 -25.03
C CYS A 340 -12.70 7.42 -25.82
N LEU A 341 -13.31 7.89 -26.92
CA LEU A 341 -12.86 9.01 -27.75
C LEU A 341 -13.54 10.31 -27.36
#